data_b446ef59b14a46f0a6159814ed63f741
#
_entry.id   b446ef59b14a46f0a6159814ed63f741
#
_cell.length_a   1.000
_cell.length_b   1.000
_cell.length_c   1.000
_cell.angle_alpha   90.00
_cell.angle_beta   90.00
_cell.angle_gamma   90.00
#
_symmetry.space_group_name_H-M   'P 1'
#
loop_
_entity.id
_entity.type
_entity.pdbx_description
1 polymer ?
#
loop_
_entity_poly.entity_id
_entity_poly.type
_entity_poly.pdbx_seq_one_letter_code
_entity_poly.pdbx_strand_id
1 'polypeptide(L)'
;AVTKHIKEIENQLNTKLFHRKGSSIELTPSGRILFDYAEKIRNIYRDMEFEINQINQKHKGKLIIGASTTVAQYILPEILARFHSYYKDIKIEMITNNTENISSLLKDRKIDFGVIEGESQSPFFEYNPFKNDEIVLVAKSNHALINKNMMLKDLYNLDLIFRETGSGSLEFIQNRLKSSGIDLEKLNIIMQLGSSESIKNYLLHSDC
;
A
#
# COMPACT_ATOMS: atom_id res chain seq x y z
N ALA A 1 -23.89 20.56 18.66
CA ALA A 1 -22.53 21.17 18.63
C ALA A 1 -21.92 21.13 17.22
N VAL A 2 -21.72 19.97 16.60
CA VAL A 2 -21.02 19.84 15.28
C VAL A 2 -21.69 20.65 14.17
N THR A 3 -23.02 20.55 14.03
CA THR A 3 -23.79 21.26 12.98
C THR A 3 -23.62 22.78 13.07
N LYS A 4 -23.46 23.36 14.29
CA LYS A 4 -23.24 24.79 14.48
C LYS A 4 -21.87 25.20 13.95
N HIS A 5 -20.82 24.48 14.28
CA HIS A 5 -19.46 24.76 13.80
C HIS A 5 -19.34 24.64 12.28
N ILE A 6 -19.97 23.62 11.69
CA ILE A 6 -20.01 23.48 10.23
C ILE A 6 -20.65 24.72 9.57
N LYS A 7 -21.81 25.17 10.10
CA LYS A 7 -22.47 26.37 9.58
C LYS A 7 -21.60 27.65 9.75
N GLU A 8 -20.89 27.76 10.86
CA GLU A 8 -19.96 28.88 11.07
C GLU A 8 -18.85 28.89 10.02
N ILE A 9 -18.25 27.73 9.72
CA ILE A 9 -17.24 27.62 8.69
C ILE A 9 -17.82 27.90 7.28
N GLU A 10 -19.01 27.36 6.98
CA GLU A 10 -19.70 27.67 5.73
C GLU A 10 -19.96 29.18 5.55
N ASN A 11 -20.36 29.86 6.62
CA ASN A 11 -20.58 31.29 6.60
C ASN A 11 -19.28 32.09 6.42
N GLN A 12 -18.19 31.71 7.11
CA GLN A 12 -16.88 32.34 6.97
C GLN A 12 -16.31 32.19 5.56
N LEU A 13 -16.47 31.03 4.96
CA LEU A 13 -15.98 30.74 3.61
C LEU A 13 -16.97 31.13 2.49
N ASN A 14 -18.15 31.64 2.87
CA ASN A 14 -19.25 31.95 1.96
C ASN A 14 -19.53 30.84 0.95
N THR A 15 -19.49 29.57 1.40
CA THR A 15 -19.70 28.41 0.55
C THR A 15 -20.32 27.26 1.33
N LYS A 16 -21.04 26.37 0.63
CA LYS A 16 -21.55 25.13 1.23
C LYS A 16 -20.49 24.03 1.18
N LEU A 17 -20.31 23.35 2.30
CA LEU A 17 -19.37 22.23 2.45
C LEU A 17 -20.06 20.88 2.29
N PHE A 18 -21.36 20.84 2.56
CA PHE A 18 -22.20 19.64 2.44
C PHE A 18 -23.46 19.93 1.64
N HIS A 19 -23.92 18.96 0.91
CA HIS A 19 -25.22 18.94 0.27
C HIS A 19 -25.96 17.63 0.61
N ARG A 20 -27.27 17.69 0.58
CA ARG A 20 -28.12 16.52 0.81
C ARG A 20 -28.44 15.86 -0.53
N LYS A 21 -28.28 14.56 -0.59
CA LYS A 21 -28.67 13.73 -1.72
C LYS A 21 -29.60 12.62 -1.20
N GLY A 22 -30.89 12.90 -1.25
CA GLY A 22 -31.88 12.02 -0.62
C GLY A 22 -31.72 12.00 0.90
N SER A 23 -31.52 10.82 1.48
CA SER A 23 -31.28 10.59 2.91
C SER A 23 -29.79 10.70 3.32
N SER A 24 -28.87 10.85 2.37
CA SER A 24 -27.43 10.94 2.61
C SER A 24 -26.94 12.38 2.61
N ILE A 25 -25.79 12.60 3.28
CA ILE A 25 -25.05 13.85 3.26
C ILE A 25 -23.73 13.59 2.54
N GLU A 26 -23.44 14.38 1.50
CA GLU A 26 -22.21 14.29 0.72
C GLU A 26 -21.43 15.59 0.78
N LEU A 27 -20.11 15.51 0.63
CA LEU A 27 -19.25 16.68 0.53
C LEU A 27 -19.43 17.39 -0.82
N THR A 28 -19.50 18.71 -0.80
CA THR A 28 -19.35 19.53 -2.00
C THR A 28 -17.88 19.52 -2.47
N PRO A 29 -17.54 20.03 -3.67
CA PRO A 29 -16.14 20.26 -4.05
C PRO A 29 -15.37 21.09 -3.02
N SER A 30 -15.96 22.17 -2.51
CA SER A 30 -15.36 22.99 -1.43
C SER A 30 -15.24 22.20 -0.12
N GLY A 31 -16.23 21.37 0.20
CA GLY A 31 -16.19 20.46 1.34
C GLY A 31 -15.06 19.44 1.25
N ARG A 32 -14.79 18.93 0.07
CA ARG A 32 -13.65 18.02 -0.18
C ARG A 32 -12.32 18.72 0.07
N ILE A 33 -12.14 19.92 -0.47
CA ILE A 33 -10.93 20.72 -0.24
C ILE A 33 -10.72 20.96 1.25
N LEU A 34 -11.77 21.41 1.97
CA LEU A 34 -11.65 21.65 3.41
C LEU A 34 -11.31 20.37 4.17
N PHE A 35 -11.94 19.25 3.82
CA PHE A 35 -11.68 17.95 4.45
C PHE A 35 -10.22 17.55 4.29
N ASP A 36 -9.66 17.67 3.08
CA ASP A 36 -8.27 17.31 2.80
C ASP A 36 -7.28 18.20 3.59
N TYR A 37 -7.58 19.50 3.73
CA TYR A 37 -6.77 20.39 4.58
C TYR A 37 -6.93 20.11 6.07
N ALA A 38 -8.14 19.78 6.53
CA ALA A 38 -8.38 19.42 7.93
C ALA A 38 -7.61 18.13 8.32
N GLU A 39 -7.55 17.15 7.43
CA GLU A 39 -6.73 15.95 7.62
C GLU A 39 -5.23 16.29 7.74
N LYS A 40 -4.72 17.19 6.88
CA LYS A 40 -3.32 17.65 6.97
C LYS A 40 -3.03 18.35 8.30
N ILE A 41 -3.91 19.22 8.74
CA ILE A 41 -3.78 19.94 10.04
C ILE A 41 -3.79 18.94 11.20
N ARG A 42 -4.69 17.97 11.17
CA ARG A 42 -4.75 16.90 12.19
C ARG A 42 -3.44 16.11 12.27
N ASN A 43 -2.84 15.79 11.12
CA ASN A 43 -1.59 15.05 11.07
C ASN A 43 -0.42 15.92 11.62
N ILE A 44 -0.34 17.18 11.24
CA ILE A 44 0.68 18.12 11.78
C ILE A 44 0.54 18.25 13.31
N TYR A 45 -0.68 18.32 13.82
CA TYR A 45 -0.92 18.37 15.26
C TYR A 45 -0.42 17.11 15.97
N ARG A 46 -0.67 15.93 15.38
CA ARG A 46 -0.17 14.65 15.90
C ARG A 46 1.37 14.60 15.91
N ASP A 47 2.01 15.07 14.84
CA ASP A 47 3.47 15.12 14.73
C ASP A 47 4.05 16.03 15.85
N MET A 48 3.45 17.18 16.07
CA MET A 48 3.83 18.09 17.18
C MET A 48 3.68 17.39 18.55
N GLU A 49 2.55 16.72 18.81
CA GLU A 49 2.36 15.99 20.06
C GLU A 49 3.42 14.89 20.25
N PHE A 50 3.78 14.20 19.20
CA PHE A 50 4.82 13.17 19.22
C PHE A 50 6.19 13.78 19.56
N GLU A 51 6.60 14.88 18.91
CA GLU A 51 7.86 15.58 19.18
C GLU A 51 7.93 16.07 20.63
N ILE A 52 6.85 16.67 21.14
CA ILE A 52 6.76 17.10 22.54
C ILE A 52 6.89 15.91 23.50
N ASN A 53 6.24 14.79 23.18
CA ASN A 53 6.34 13.59 24.00
C ASN A 53 7.75 12.99 23.99
N GLN A 54 8.48 13.08 22.87
CA GLN A 54 9.89 12.67 22.81
C GLN A 54 10.78 13.48 23.76
N ILE A 55 10.64 14.82 23.75
CA ILE A 55 11.38 15.71 24.67
C ILE A 55 11.12 15.31 26.12
N ASN A 56 9.89 14.94 26.44
CA ASN A 56 9.49 14.49 27.78
C ASN A 56 9.83 13.02 28.09
N GLN A 57 10.57 12.33 27.23
CA GLN A 57 10.89 10.89 27.31
C GLN A 57 9.64 9.99 27.46
N LYS A 58 8.51 10.46 26.95
CA LYS A 58 7.25 9.71 26.94
C LYS A 58 7.08 9.11 25.55
N HIS A 59 7.40 7.81 25.42
CA HIS A 59 7.16 7.05 24.18
C HIS A 59 5.67 6.74 24.03
N LYS A 60 4.86 7.77 23.80
CA LYS A 60 3.41 7.69 23.60
C LYS A 60 3.03 8.31 22.28
N GLY A 61 2.03 7.75 21.63
CA GLY A 61 1.52 8.30 20.38
C GLY A 61 0.85 7.25 19.52
N LYS A 62 0.64 7.61 18.26
CA LYS A 62 0.11 6.73 17.24
C LYS A 62 1.07 6.70 16.06
N LEU A 63 1.39 5.51 15.61
CA LEU A 63 2.21 5.23 14.44
C LEU A 63 1.33 4.62 13.35
N ILE A 64 1.23 5.26 12.20
CA ILE A 64 0.46 4.76 11.06
C ILE A 64 1.43 4.35 9.96
N ILE A 65 1.50 3.05 9.72
CA ILE A 65 2.43 2.45 8.76
C ILE A 65 1.65 2.05 7.51
N GLY A 66 2.12 2.44 6.33
CA GLY A 66 1.66 1.87 5.08
C GLY A 66 2.56 0.69 4.69
N ALA A 67 1.99 -0.38 4.20
CA ALA A 67 2.78 -1.51 3.73
C ALA A 67 2.19 -2.14 2.46
N SER A 68 3.08 -2.53 1.53
CA SER A 68 2.66 -3.37 0.43
C SER A 68 2.14 -4.72 0.94
N THR A 69 1.30 -5.39 0.17
CA THR A 69 0.62 -6.62 0.63
C THR A 69 1.60 -7.69 1.07
N THR A 70 2.68 -7.92 0.33
CA THR A 70 3.71 -8.91 0.66
C THR A 70 4.43 -8.54 1.95
N VAL A 71 4.84 -7.28 2.08
CA VAL A 71 5.54 -6.78 3.28
C VAL A 71 4.64 -6.85 4.52
N ALA A 72 3.37 -6.46 4.38
CA ALA A 72 2.39 -6.51 5.47
C ALA A 72 2.10 -7.93 5.96
N GLN A 73 2.10 -8.90 5.06
CA GLN A 73 1.76 -10.28 5.37
C GLN A 73 2.93 -11.08 5.96
N TYR A 74 4.14 -10.87 5.45
CA TYR A 74 5.25 -11.77 5.73
C TYR A 74 6.40 -11.15 6.52
N ILE A 75 6.54 -9.82 6.53
CA ILE A 75 7.73 -9.16 7.09
C ILE A 75 7.38 -8.36 8.34
N LEU A 76 6.44 -7.43 8.23
CA LEU A 76 6.15 -6.49 9.30
C LEU A 76 5.55 -7.12 10.57
N PRO A 77 4.72 -8.17 10.53
CA PRO A 77 4.10 -8.69 11.75
C PRO A 77 5.09 -9.06 12.85
N GLU A 78 6.19 -9.73 12.52
CA GLU A 78 7.23 -10.10 13.47
C GLU A 78 7.91 -8.84 14.05
N ILE A 79 8.24 -7.89 13.18
CA ILE A 79 8.91 -6.64 13.58
C ILE A 79 8.02 -5.82 14.49
N LEU A 80 6.73 -5.69 14.15
CA LEU A 80 5.76 -4.94 14.92
C LEU A 80 5.48 -5.58 16.27
N ALA A 81 5.43 -6.91 16.35
CA ALA A 81 5.31 -7.63 17.61
C ALA A 81 6.49 -7.32 18.54
N ARG A 82 7.71 -7.33 17.99
CA ARG A 82 8.93 -6.98 18.72
C ARG A 82 8.95 -5.49 19.11
N PHE A 83 8.60 -4.60 18.22
CA PHE A 83 8.51 -3.16 18.50
C PHE A 83 7.52 -2.90 19.64
N HIS A 84 6.30 -3.47 19.57
CA HIS A 84 5.27 -3.26 20.57
C HIS A 84 5.65 -3.82 21.95
N SER A 85 6.52 -4.84 22.03
CA SER A 85 7.02 -5.33 23.32
C SER A 85 7.87 -4.30 24.08
N TYR A 86 8.56 -3.41 23.36
CA TYR A 86 9.36 -2.32 23.94
C TYR A 86 8.56 -1.03 24.13
N TYR A 87 7.60 -0.74 23.24
CA TYR A 87 6.86 0.53 23.19
C TYR A 87 5.36 0.32 23.33
N LYS A 88 4.91 -0.16 24.49
CA LYS A 88 3.50 -0.56 24.74
C LYS A 88 2.51 0.60 24.68
N ASP A 89 2.96 1.82 24.91
CA ASP A 89 2.13 3.03 24.89
C ASP A 89 2.01 3.67 23.49
N ILE A 90 2.66 3.09 22.47
CA ILE A 90 2.52 3.51 21.08
C ILE A 90 1.43 2.64 20.43
N LYS A 91 0.37 3.29 19.97
CA LYS A 91 -0.67 2.63 19.16
C LYS A 91 -0.18 2.50 17.73
N ILE A 92 -0.19 1.28 17.21
CA ILE A 92 0.21 0.99 15.83
C ILE A 92 -1.04 0.74 15.00
N GLU A 93 -1.12 1.40 13.86
CA GLU A 93 -2.09 1.12 12.81
C GLU A 93 -1.33 0.80 11.52
N MET A 94 -1.64 -0.33 10.89
CA MET A 94 -1.04 -0.72 9.61
C MET A 94 -2.10 -0.71 8.52
N ILE A 95 -1.86 0.07 7.47
CA ILE A 95 -2.69 0.14 6.27
C ILE A 95 -1.99 -0.67 5.18
N THR A 96 -2.69 -1.69 4.68
CA THR A 96 -2.17 -2.56 3.62
C THR A 96 -2.80 -2.20 2.28
N ASN A 97 -1.96 -2.00 1.28
CA ASN A 97 -2.39 -1.77 -0.10
C ASN A 97 -1.25 -2.14 -1.07
N ASN A 98 -1.40 -1.94 -2.39
CA ASN A 98 -0.29 -2.05 -3.32
C ASN A 98 0.68 -0.86 -3.21
N THR A 99 1.86 -0.99 -3.82
CA THR A 99 2.94 0.01 -3.73
C THR A 99 2.49 1.41 -4.19
N GLU A 100 1.73 1.51 -5.27
CA GLU A 100 1.23 2.79 -5.82
C GLU A 100 0.31 3.50 -4.83
N ASN A 101 -0.65 2.77 -4.26
CA ASN A 101 -1.58 3.33 -3.29
C ASN A 101 -0.90 3.72 -1.97
N ILE A 102 0.08 2.93 -1.49
CA ILE A 102 0.87 3.30 -0.31
C ILE A 102 1.66 4.59 -0.56
N SER A 103 2.26 4.74 -1.74
CA SER A 103 2.94 5.98 -2.14
C SER A 103 2.00 7.18 -2.15
N SER A 104 0.76 6.99 -2.63
CA SER A 104 -0.27 8.03 -2.61
C SER A 104 -0.68 8.41 -1.19
N LEU A 105 -0.87 7.43 -0.31
CA LEU A 105 -1.19 7.67 1.11
C LEU A 105 -0.08 8.43 1.83
N LEU A 106 1.20 8.14 1.52
CA LEU A 106 2.34 8.86 2.08
C LEU A 106 2.39 10.31 1.58
N LYS A 107 2.17 10.53 0.29
CA LYS A 107 2.08 11.88 -0.30
C LYS A 107 0.97 12.71 0.34
N ASP A 108 -0.16 12.08 0.62
CA ASP A 108 -1.30 12.71 1.29
C ASP A 108 -1.12 12.85 2.81
N ARG A 109 0.03 12.43 3.36
CA ARG A 109 0.33 12.40 4.80
C ARG A 109 -0.68 11.60 5.63
N LYS A 110 -1.29 10.58 5.04
CA LYS A 110 -2.22 9.67 5.73
C LYS A 110 -1.52 8.56 6.50
N ILE A 111 -0.25 8.34 6.20
CA ILE A 111 0.66 7.42 6.89
C ILE A 111 1.95 8.15 7.23
N ASP A 112 2.66 7.68 8.25
CA ASP A 112 3.91 8.28 8.72
C ASP A 112 5.10 7.84 7.86
N PHE A 113 5.12 6.56 7.49
CA PHE A 113 6.05 6.01 6.51
C PHE A 113 5.44 4.80 5.80
N GLY A 114 6.03 4.44 4.66
CA GLY A 114 5.64 3.27 3.87
C GLY A 114 6.77 2.25 3.81
N VAL A 115 6.44 0.96 3.85
CA VAL A 115 7.37 -0.13 3.52
C VAL A 115 6.82 -0.84 2.30
N ILE A 116 7.53 -0.71 1.19
CA ILE A 116 7.06 -1.15 -0.12
C ILE A 116 8.11 -2.01 -0.82
N GLU A 117 7.69 -2.71 -1.83
CA GLU A 117 8.53 -3.40 -2.80
C GLU A 117 8.45 -2.70 -4.15
N GLY A 118 9.42 -2.92 -5.02
CA GLY A 118 9.50 -2.33 -6.36
C GLY A 118 10.80 -1.57 -6.59
N GLU A 119 11.04 -1.16 -7.82
CA GLU A 119 12.24 -0.45 -8.24
C GLU A 119 12.01 1.05 -8.47
N SER A 120 10.79 1.45 -8.80
CA SER A 120 10.45 2.84 -9.07
C SER A 120 10.50 3.69 -7.82
N GLN A 121 11.23 4.79 -7.93
CA GLN A 121 11.38 5.76 -6.86
C GLN A 121 10.80 7.10 -7.28
N SER A 122 9.93 7.64 -6.46
CA SER A 122 9.40 8.98 -6.63
C SER A 122 10.39 10.01 -6.08
N PRO A 123 10.67 11.11 -6.77
CA PRO A 123 11.57 12.15 -6.26
C PRO A 123 11.04 12.90 -5.03
N PHE A 124 9.80 12.63 -4.63
CA PHE A 124 9.16 13.25 -3.46
C PHE A 124 9.44 12.53 -2.15
N PHE A 125 10.09 11.36 -2.17
CA PHE A 125 10.32 10.54 -1.00
C PHE A 125 11.80 10.18 -0.86
N GLU A 126 12.21 10.03 0.39
CA GLU A 126 13.48 9.38 0.73
C GLU A 126 13.25 7.87 0.83
N TYR A 127 14.14 7.08 0.21
CA TYR A 127 14.08 5.63 0.20
C TYR A 127 15.28 5.03 0.90
N ASN A 128 15.01 4.22 1.91
CA ASN A 128 16.03 3.49 2.63
C ASN A 128 15.89 1.99 2.36
N PRO A 129 16.94 1.29 1.90
CA PRO A 129 16.90 -0.15 1.72
C PRO A 129 16.56 -0.86 3.05
N PHE A 130 15.61 -1.79 3.00
CA PHE A 130 15.12 -2.46 4.19
C PHE A 130 15.50 -3.94 4.23
N LYS A 131 15.17 -4.69 3.21
CA LYS A 131 15.42 -6.13 3.08
C LYS A 131 15.52 -6.53 1.62
N ASN A 132 16.45 -7.42 1.30
CA ASN A 132 16.50 -8.04 -0.02
C ASN A 132 15.46 -9.16 -0.10
N ASP A 133 14.86 -9.30 -1.27
CA ASP A 133 13.88 -10.32 -1.59
C ASP A 133 14.13 -10.84 -3.01
N GLU A 134 13.51 -11.96 -3.36
CA GLU A 134 13.56 -12.53 -4.70
C GLU A 134 12.16 -12.90 -5.20
N ILE A 135 11.96 -12.79 -6.50
CA ILE A 135 10.72 -13.24 -7.14
C ILE A 135 11.00 -14.51 -7.89
N VAL A 136 10.21 -15.55 -7.61
CA VAL A 136 10.34 -16.87 -8.21
C VAL A 136 9.07 -17.26 -8.96
N LEU A 137 9.24 -18.02 -10.04
CA LEU A 137 8.13 -18.66 -10.71
C LEU A 137 7.67 -19.86 -9.87
N VAL A 138 6.39 -19.91 -9.59
CA VAL A 138 5.79 -21.00 -8.81
C VAL A 138 4.70 -21.70 -9.60
N ALA A 139 4.51 -22.99 -9.34
CA ALA A 139 3.44 -23.79 -9.90
C ALA A 139 2.99 -24.84 -8.87
N LYS A 140 1.87 -25.51 -9.13
CA LYS A 140 1.41 -26.64 -8.33
C LYS A 140 2.45 -27.77 -8.34
N SER A 141 2.63 -28.48 -7.23
CA SER A 141 3.68 -29.50 -7.08
C SER A 141 3.64 -30.66 -8.09
N ASN A 142 2.48 -30.91 -8.68
CA ASN A 142 2.29 -31.92 -9.74
C ASN A 142 2.34 -31.35 -11.17
N HIS A 143 2.68 -30.04 -11.31
CA HIS A 143 2.74 -29.42 -12.64
C HIS A 143 3.85 -30.04 -13.50
N ALA A 144 3.57 -30.20 -14.81
CA ALA A 144 4.47 -30.88 -15.75
C ALA A 144 5.86 -30.23 -15.92
N LEU A 145 6.02 -29.01 -15.50
CA LEU A 145 7.28 -28.23 -15.57
C LEU A 145 8.10 -28.27 -14.28
N ILE A 146 7.61 -28.86 -13.20
CA ILE A 146 8.36 -29.01 -11.96
C ILE A 146 9.64 -29.83 -12.24
N ASN A 147 10.76 -29.35 -11.74
CA ASN A 147 12.11 -29.91 -11.94
C ASN A 147 12.62 -29.87 -13.40
N LYS A 148 12.02 -29.09 -14.28
CA LYS A 148 12.57 -28.86 -15.63
C LYS A 148 13.39 -27.55 -15.63
N ASN A 149 14.51 -27.57 -16.34
CA ASN A 149 15.24 -26.35 -16.65
C ASN A 149 14.44 -25.52 -17.65
N MET A 150 13.94 -24.36 -17.22
CA MET A 150 13.18 -23.46 -18.05
C MET A 150 14.04 -22.29 -18.54
N MET A 151 13.84 -21.90 -19.77
CA MET A 151 14.35 -20.65 -20.32
C MET A 151 13.26 -19.58 -20.27
N LEU A 152 13.66 -18.30 -20.22
CA LEU A 152 12.68 -17.19 -20.22
C LEU A 152 11.69 -17.23 -21.40
N LYS A 153 12.11 -17.73 -22.56
CA LYS A 153 11.24 -17.89 -23.74
C LYS A 153 10.11 -18.90 -23.53
N ASP A 154 10.26 -19.83 -22.62
CA ASP A 154 9.23 -20.82 -22.33
C ASP A 154 7.99 -20.18 -21.70
N LEU A 155 8.13 -18.97 -21.11
CA LEU A 155 7.03 -18.19 -20.57
C LEU A 155 5.93 -17.89 -21.60
N TYR A 156 6.27 -17.82 -22.88
CA TYR A 156 5.26 -17.59 -23.95
C TYR A 156 4.28 -18.74 -24.13
N ASN A 157 4.62 -19.93 -23.63
CA ASN A 157 3.81 -21.13 -23.74
C ASN A 157 3.07 -21.47 -22.44
N LEU A 158 3.06 -20.56 -21.47
CA LEU A 158 2.45 -20.79 -20.17
C LEU A 158 1.26 -19.87 -19.94
N ASP A 159 0.29 -20.39 -19.22
CA ASP A 159 -0.76 -19.61 -18.61
C ASP A 159 -0.21 -18.97 -17.34
N LEU A 160 -0.11 -17.64 -17.31
CA LEU A 160 0.53 -16.90 -16.24
C LEU A 160 -0.51 -16.18 -15.38
N ILE A 161 -0.26 -16.17 -14.09
CA ILE A 161 -1.01 -15.36 -13.12
C ILE A 161 -0.07 -14.33 -12.54
N PHE A 162 -0.44 -13.08 -12.69
CA PHE A 162 0.35 -11.94 -12.19
C PHE A 162 -0.33 -11.26 -11.02
N ARG A 163 0.42 -10.40 -10.38
CA ARG A 163 -0.10 -9.43 -9.43
C ARG A 163 -0.86 -8.33 -10.18
N GLU A 164 -1.68 -7.63 -9.45
CA GLU A 164 -2.48 -6.50 -9.94
C GLU A 164 -1.60 -5.32 -10.36
N THR A 165 -2.14 -4.46 -11.22
CA THR A 165 -1.53 -3.18 -11.59
C THR A 165 -1.30 -2.30 -10.36
N GLY A 166 -0.14 -1.62 -10.30
CA GLY A 166 0.30 -0.84 -9.14
C GLY A 166 1.03 -1.65 -8.07
N SER A 167 1.18 -2.99 -8.26
CA SER A 167 2.01 -3.83 -7.40
C SER A 167 3.49 -3.66 -7.73
N GLY A 168 4.34 -3.45 -6.71
CA GLY A 168 5.79 -3.40 -6.88
C GLY A 168 6.39 -4.71 -7.37
N SER A 169 5.82 -5.87 -7.00
CA SER A 169 6.23 -7.17 -7.52
C SER A 169 5.97 -7.27 -9.03
N LEU A 170 4.80 -6.80 -9.50
CA LEU A 170 4.49 -6.79 -10.93
C LEU A 170 5.44 -5.88 -11.70
N GLU A 171 5.67 -4.69 -11.19
CA GLU A 171 6.61 -3.72 -11.78
C GLU A 171 8.02 -4.33 -11.94
N PHE A 172 8.54 -4.95 -10.88
CA PHE A 172 9.83 -5.62 -10.90
C PHE A 172 9.88 -6.72 -11.98
N ILE A 173 8.87 -7.59 -12.03
CA ILE A 173 8.78 -8.66 -13.04
C ILE A 173 8.80 -8.06 -14.45
N GLN A 174 7.97 -7.06 -14.71
CA GLN A 174 7.86 -6.43 -16.02
C GLN A 174 9.18 -5.81 -16.46
N ASN A 175 9.87 -5.10 -15.56
CA ASN A 175 11.16 -4.49 -15.85
C ASN A 175 12.23 -5.56 -16.16
N ARG A 176 12.27 -6.65 -15.39
CA ARG A 176 13.22 -7.74 -15.60
C ARG A 176 12.97 -8.52 -16.90
N LEU A 177 11.73 -8.81 -17.20
CA LEU A 177 11.35 -9.48 -18.45
C LEU A 177 11.68 -8.62 -19.67
N LYS A 178 11.34 -7.32 -19.64
CA LYS A 178 11.68 -6.36 -20.70
C LYS A 178 13.19 -6.26 -20.91
N SER A 179 13.97 -6.09 -19.85
CA SER A 179 15.44 -6.01 -19.95
C SER A 179 16.08 -7.29 -20.45
N SER A 180 15.41 -8.42 -20.31
CA SER A 180 15.82 -9.74 -20.83
C SER A 180 15.30 -10.02 -22.24
N GLY A 181 14.66 -9.05 -22.90
CA GLY A 181 14.17 -9.17 -24.28
C GLY A 181 12.85 -9.96 -24.43
N ILE A 182 12.10 -10.13 -23.34
CA ILE A 182 10.76 -10.74 -23.36
C ILE A 182 9.73 -9.67 -23.74
N ASP A 183 8.93 -9.98 -24.74
CA ASP A 183 7.78 -9.18 -25.16
C ASP A 183 6.57 -9.48 -24.27
N LEU A 184 6.23 -8.54 -23.40
CA LEU A 184 5.16 -8.73 -22.43
C LEU A 184 3.77 -8.88 -23.06
N GLU A 185 3.56 -8.31 -24.26
CA GLU A 185 2.27 -8.40 -24.97
C GLU A 185 2.01 -9.82 -25.52
N LYS A 186 3.05 -10.63 -25.63
CA LYS A 186 2.95 -12.03 -26.08
C LYS A 186 2.79 -13.03 -24.94
N LEU A 187 2.87 -12.58 -23.71
CA LEU A 187 2.62 -13.44 -22.56
C LEU A 187 1.13 -13.71 -22.39
N ASN A 188 0.77 -14.96 -22.15
CA ASN A 188 -0.62 -15.32 -21.86
C ASN A 188 -0.93 -15.13 -20.38
N ILE A 189 -1.35 -13.92 -20.01
CA ILE A 189 -1.73 -13.57 -18.64
C ILE A 189 -3.21 -13.85 -18.48
N ILE A 190 -3.55 -15.00 -17.90
CA ILE A 190 -4.94 -15.44 -17.73
C ILE A 190 -5.65 -14.76 -16.55
N MET A 191 -4.88 -14.25 -15.59
CA MET A 191 -5.46 -13.64 -14.37
C MET A 191 -4.49 -12.70 -13.70
N GLN A 192 -5.05 -11.67 -13.02
CA GLN A 192 -4.33 -10.81 -12.09
C GLN A 192 -5.00 -10.87 -10.71
N LEU A 193 -4.21 -11.06 -9.66
CA LEU A 193 -4.69 -11.19 -8.29
C LEU A 193 -3.99 -10.20 -7.36
N GLY A 194 -4.75 -9.67 -6.39
CA GLY A 194 -4.35 -8.58 -5.51
C GLY A 194 -3.37 -8.96 -4.38
N SER A 195 -2.93 -10.22 -4.29
CA SER A 195 -1.92 -10.63 -3.31
C SER A 195 -1.24 -11.94 -3.68
N SER A 196 -0.02 -12.16 -3.17
CA SER A 196 0.70 -13.43 -3.32
C SER A 196 -0.07 -14.60 -2.69
N GLU A 197 -0.78 -14.36 -1.59
CA GLU A 197 -1.63 -15.37 -0.96
C GLU A 197 -2.83 -15.76 -1.85
N SER A 198 -3.44 -14.80 -2.54
CA SER A 198 -4.50 -15.10 -3.49
C SER A 198 -4.00 -15.96 -4.65
N ILE A 199 -2.79 -15.70 -5.16
CA ILE A 199 -2.15 -16.52 -6.20
C ILE A 199 -1.88 -17.93 -5.66
N LYS A 200 -1.28 -18.06 -4.48
CA LYS A 200 -1.02 -19.36 -3.85
C LYS A 200 -2.30 -20.17 -3.66
N ASN A 201 -3.34 -19.54 -3.12
CA ASN A 201 -4.62 -20.20 -2.91
C ASN A 201 -5.29 -20.60 -4.23
N TYR A 202 -5.21 -19.78 -5.26
CA TYR A 202 -5.70 -20.17 -6.59
C TYR A 202 -4.96 -21.41 -7.11
N LEU A 203 -3.63 -21.42 -7.07
CA LEU A 203 -2.82 -22.55 -7.54
C LEU A 203 -3.14 -23.86 -6.79
N LEU A 204 -3.44 -23.79 -5.49
CA LEU A 204 -3.82 -24.97 -4.70
C LEU A 204 -5.14 -25.62 -5.17
N HIS A 205 -6.08 -24.81 -5.69
CA HIS A 205 -7.42 -25.26 -6.06
C HIS A 205 -7.65 -25.35 -7.57
N SER A 206 -6.70 -24.90 -8.40
CA SER A 206 -6.77 -24.99 -9.85
C SER A 206 -6.12 -26.27 -10.35
N ASP A 207 -6.43 -26.63 -11.59
CA ASP A 207 -5.77 -27.75 -12.31
C ASP A 207 -4.58 -27.24 -13.15
N CYS A 208 -4.18 -25.95 -12.96
CA CYS A 208 -3.04 -25.30 -13.63
C CYS A 208 -1.71 -25.64 -12.97
#